data_c0613b886d154695d59e750788861f8b
#
_entry.id   c0613b886d154695d59e750788861f8b
#
_cell.length_a   1.000
_cell.length_b   1.000
_cell.length_c   1.000
_cell.angle_alpha   90.00
_cell.angle_beta   90.00
_cell.angle_gamma   90.00
#
_symmetry.space_group_name_H-M   'P 1'
#
loop_
_entity.id
_entity.type
_entity.pdbx_description
1 polymer ?
#
loop_
_entity_poly.entity_id
_entity_poly.type
_entity_poly.pdbx_seq_one_letter_code
_entity_poly.pdbx_strand_id
1 'polypeptide(L)'
;MVINYELVAEDKKTGARAGLLHTPHGTFKTPMFMPVGTQATVKTVTPEELEDMGAQIILSNTYHLFLRPGTELIKEAGELHRFMNWPKGILTDSGGFQVFSLGAMRKITEEGVHFRSFLDGSKQFLSPEVSIHAQEDLGSDIAMAFDECIPYPADYDYADHSTARTTRWAERCIKAHTRTDRGMFGIVQGGMYKDLRKRSALEISAMPFDGMAIGGLSVGEPHDLMYDILEYITQFLPVNKARYLMGVGTPDCLVEGVARGIDMFDCVFPTRVARNGMAMVHSGRMNMKNKKYEKDWAPLEEGCGCYTCQHYSRAYIRHLYKSEELLAFRLVTIHNLFFLLQFMRDMRQAIIDGNFTEFRESFMAGYHR
;
A
#
# COMPACT_ATOMS: atom_id res chain seq x y z
N MET A 1 -2.93 23.11 -3.60
CA MET A 1 -2.81 21.66 -3.37
C MET A 1 -2.80 21.44 -1.86
N VAL A 2 -3.59 20.51 -1.40
CA VAL A 2 -3.72 20.18 0.03
C VAL A 2 -2.60 19.25 0.47
N ILE A 3 -2.21 18.32 -0.42
CA ILE A 3 -1.04 17.46 -0.24
C ILE A 3 0.15 18.09 -0.98
N ASN A 4 1.27 18.19 -0.32
CA ASN A 4 2.50 18.70 -0.90
C ASN A 4 3.66 17.74 -0.64
N TYR A 5 4.49 17.54 -1.66
CA TYR A 5 5.70 16.72 -1.56
C TYR A 5 6.95 17.60 -1.67
N GLU A 6 7.78 17.53 -0.66
CA GLU A 6 9.07 18.21 -0.59
C GLU A 6 10.21 17.20 -0.73
N LEU A 7 11.03 17.36 -1.75
CA LEU A 7 12.22 16.52 -1.96
C LEU A 7 13.34 16.99 -1.04
N VAL A 8 13.89 16.07 -0.24
CA VAL A 8 14.96 16.35 0.74
C VAL A 8 16.32 15.88 0.23
N ALA A 9 16.37 14.67 -0.34
CA ALA A 9 17.61 14.09 -0.88
C ALA A 9 17.29 13.11 -2.00
N GLU A 10 18.26 12.95 -2.91
CA GLU A 10 18.23 11.95 -3.99
C GLU A 10 19.55 11.16 -4.01
N ASP A 11 19.46 9.86 -4.27
CA ASP A 11 20.65 9.06 -4.53
C ASP A 11 21.21 9.35 -5.93
N LYS A 12 22.52 9.54 -6.01
CA LYS A 12 23.18 9.94 -7.28
C LYS A 12 23.29 8.82 -8.33
N LYS A 13 23.14 7.57 -7.88
CA LYS A 13 23.35 6.37 -8.73
C LYS A 13 22.06 5.68 -9.14
N THR A 14 20.96 5.97 -8.45
CA THR A 14 19.64 5.36 -8.66
C THR A 14 18.56 6.43 -8.73
N GLY A 15 17.29 6.00 -8.85
CA GLY A 15 16.14 6.91 -8.74
C GLY A 15 15.66 7.14 -7.30
N ALA A 16 16.36 6.57 -6.30
CA ALA A 16 15.93 6.63 -4.91
C ALA A 16 15.90 8.06 -4.37
N ARG A 17 14.81 8.42 -3.69
CA ARG A 17 14.62 9.75 -3.16
C ARG A 17 14.02 9.73 -1.76
N ALA A 18 14.43 10.67 -0.92
CA ALA A 18 13.89 10.93 0.39
C ALA A 18 13.17 12.27 0.40
N GLY A 19 11.93 12.30 0.89
CA GLY A 19 11.12 13.51 0.90
C GLY A 19 10.32 13.68 2.17
N LEU A 20 9.49 14.72 2.18
CA LEU A 20 8.45 14.99 3.17
C LEU A 20 7.10 15.08 2.44
N LEU A 21 6.11 14.36 2.93
CA LEU A 21 4.74 14.42 2.45
C LEU A 21 3.91 15.18 3.49
N HIS A 22 3.45 16.37 3.13
CA HIS A 22 2.60 17.21 3.97
C HIS A 22 1.14 16.86 3.72
N THR A 23 0.39 16.56 4.77
CA THR A 23 -1.04 16.23 4.75
C THR A 23 -1.79 16.99 5.85
N PRO A 24 -3.11 17.02 5.85
CA PRO A 24 -3.89 17.66 6.91
C PRO A 24 -3.57 17.13 8.33
N HIS A 25 -3.24 15.84 8.46
CA HIS A 25 -2.94 15.22 9.76
C HIS A 25 -1.44 15.05 10.03
N GLY A 26 -0.59 15.78 9.32
CA GLY A 26 0.83 15.84 9.63
C GLY A 26 1.78 15.81 8.44
N THR A 27 3.06 15.88 8.76
CA THR A 27 4.16 15.76 7.79
C THR A 27 4.86 14.43 7.98
N PHE A 28 4.96 13.66 6.91
CA PHE A 28 5.43 12.28 6.93
C PHE A 28 6.67 12.09 6.06
N LYS A 29 7.58 11.25 6.54
CA LYS A 29 8.87 10.99 5.88
C LYS A 29 8.72 9.89 4.84
N THR A 30 9.23 10.12 3.63
CA THR A 30 9.32 9.10 2.58
C THR A 30 10.78 8.68 2.32
N PRO A 31 11.05 7.47 1.79
CA PRO A 31 10.07 6.45 1.45
C PRO A 31 9.38 5.87 2.69
N MET A 32 8.13 5.37 2.51
CA MET A 32 7.36 4.81 3.62
C MET A 32 6.54 3.58 3.21
N PHE A 33 6.25 2.72 4.18
CA PHE A 33 5.28 1.64 4.08
C PHE A 33 4.03 2.00 4.87
N MET A 34 2.86 1.80 4.28
CA MET A 34 1.56 2.05 4.89
C MET A 34 0.91 0.73 5.32
N PRO A 35 0.78 0.46 6.63
CA PRO A 35 0.03 -0.71 7.10
C PRO A 35 -1.43 -0.66 6.64
N VAL A 36 -1.98 -1.83 6.24
CA VAL A 36 -3.34 -1.90 5.69
C VAL A 36 -4.35 -2.21 6.78
N GLY A 37 -5.25 -1.27 7.01
CA GLY A 37 -6.41 -1.35 7.90
C GLY A 37 -7.71 -1.58 7.13
N THR A 38 -7.93 -2.78 6.60
CA THR A 38 -9.01 -3.12 5.65
C THR A 38 -10.41 -2.70 6.11
N GLN A 39 -10.72 -2.85 7.39
CA GLN A 39 -12.03 -2.53 7.98
C GLN A 39 -11.85 -1.56 9.16
N ALA A 40 -11.23 -0.42 8.91
CA ALA A 40 -10.86 0.55 9.93
C ALA A 40 -10.01 -0.06 11.07
N THR A 41 -9.21 -1.07 10.77
CA THR A 41 -8.28 -1.68 11.72
C THR A 41 -7.16 -2.41 11.01
N VAL A 42 -5.93 -2.18 11.43
CA VAL A 42 -4.80 -3.04 11.07
C VAL A 42 -4.90 -4.29 11.93
N LYS A 43 -5.01 -5.45 11.28
CA LYS A 43 -5.37 -6.69 11.96
C LYS A 43 -4.43 -7.02 13.12
N THR A 44 -5.02 -7.26 14.30
CA THR A 44 -4.38 -7.71 15.54
C THR A 44 -3.50 -6.69 16.28
N VAL A 45 -3.43 -5.44 15.83
CA VAL A 45 -2.69 -4.36 16.51
C VAL A 45 -3.58 -3.15 16.74
N THR A 46 -3.30 -2.41 17.82
CA THR A 46 -4.01 -1.17 18.15
C THR A 46 -3.37 0.04 17.45
N PRO A 47 -4.08 1.18 17.35
CA PRO A 47 -3.50 2.42 16.85
C PRO A 47 -2.25 2.85 17.62
N GLU A 48 -2.28 2.75 18.95
CA GLU A 48 -1.14 3.11 19.82
C GLU A 48 0.10 2.26 19.50
N GLU A 49 -0.08 0.96 19.29
CA GLU A 49 1.02 0.08 18.89
C GLU A 49 1.58 0.41 17.50
N LEU A 50 0.71 0.85 16.57
CA LEU A 50 1.16 1.34 15.26
C LEU A 50 1.97 2.63 15.40
N GLU A 51 1.56 3.53 16.29
CA GLU A 51 2.33 4.75 16.59
C GLU A 51 3.68 4.42 17.21
N ASP A 52 3.73 3.51 18.19
CA ASP A 52 4.97 3.06 18.85
C ASP A 52 5.94 2.40 17.86
N MET A 53 5.43 1.68 16.87
CA MET A 53 6.24 1.11 15.78
C MET A 53 6.70 2.16 14.76
N GLY A 54 6.15 3.38 14.80
CA GLY A 54 6.49 4.47 13.91
C GLY A 54 5.72 4.47 12.59
N ALA A 55 4.53 3.88 12.53
CA ALA A 55 3.63 4.03 11.39
C ALA A 55 3.20 5.49 11.23
N GLN A 56 3.17 5.96 9.99
CA GLN A 56 2.92 7.37 9.67
C GLN A 56 1.58 7.58 8.99
N ILE A 57 1.30 6.78 7.97
CA ILE A 57 0.04 6.73 7.24
C ILE A 57 -0.42 5.28 7.26
N ILE A 58 -1.71 5.06 7.41
CA ILE A 58 -2.35 3.75 7.23
C ILE A 58 -3.28 3.80 6.03
N LEU A 59 -3.48 2.64 5.40
CA LEU A 59 -4.43 2.50 4.30
C LEU A 59 -5.71 1.83 4.79
N SER A 60 -6.87 2.38 4.43
CA SER A 60 -8.19 1.76 4.63
C SER A 60 -8.88 1.48 3.30
N ASN A 61 -9.62 0.36 3.22
CA ASN A 61 -10.23 -0.07 1.97
C ASN A 61 -11.67 0.43 1.84
N THR A 62 -11.90 1.33 0.90
CA THR A 62 -13.22 1.93 0.62
C THR A 62 -14.28 0.88 0.33
N TYR A 63 -14.00 -0.11 -0.50
CA TYR A 63 -14.95 -1.18 -0.82
C TYR A 63 -15.52 -1.88 0.42
N HIS A 64 -14.66 -2.25 1.36
CA HIS A 64 -15.09 -2.95 2.57
C HIS A 64 -15.89 -2.06 3.51
N LEU A 65 -15.48 -0.81 3.66
CA LEU A 65 -16.15 0.16 4.53
C LEU A 65 -17.46 0.67 3.92
N PHE A 66 -17.54 0.77 2.60
CA PHE A 66 -18.78 1.07 1.87
C PHE A 66 -19.86 0.01 2.10
N LEU A 67 -19.48 -1.28 2.10
CA LEU A 67 -20.41 -2.37 2.35
C LEU A 67 -20.75 -2.53 3.84
N ARG A 68 -19.76 -2.32 4.72
CA ARG A 68 -19.95 -2.45 6.17
C ARG A 68 -18.85 -1.72 6.96
N PRO A 69 -19.20 -0.80 7.86
CA PRO A 69 -20.55 -0.52 8.39
C PRO A 69 -21.38 0.43 7.51
N GLY A 70 -20.85 0.92 6.40
CA GLY A 70 -21.39 1.99 5.57
C GLY A 70 -20.68 3.32 5.87
N THR A 71 -20.50 4.13 4.82
CA THR A 71 -19.72 5.38 4.91
C THR A 71 -20.44 6.46 5.72
N GLU A 72 -21.78 6.52 5.65
CA GLU A 72 -22.60 7.46 6.44
C GLU A 72 -22.39 7.29 7.94
N LEU A 73 -22.38 6.05 8.45
CA LEU A 73 -22.12 5.76 9.86
C LEU A 73 -20.75 6.27 10.29
N ILE A 74 -19.72 6.05 9.47
CA ILE A 74 -18.35 6.50 9.76
C ILE A 74 -18.28 8.03 9.77
N LYS A 75 -18.96 8.70 8.82
CA LYS A 75 -19.08 10.15 8.77
C LYS A 75 -19.73 10.72 10.04
N GLU A 76 -20.85 10.13 10.48
CA GLU A 76 -21.54 10.51 11.73
C GLU A 76 -20.66 10.29 12.96
N ALA A 77 -19.80 9.26 12.98
CA ALA A 77 -18.86 8.99 14.05
C ALA A 77 -17.67 9.99 14.09
N GLY A 78 -17.56 10.90 13.14
CA GLY A 78 -16.49 11.89 13.00
C GLY A 78 -15.35 11.43 12.12
N GLU A 79 -15.66 10.74 11.03
CA GLU A 79 -14.75 10.20 10.03
C GLU A 79 -13.84 9.08 10.58
N LEU A 80 -12.99 8.48 9.73
CA LEU A 80 -12.14 7.33 10.11
C LEU A 80 -11.18 7.64 11.26
N HIS A 81 -10.61 8.83 11.28
CA HIS A 81 -9.65 9.23 12.31
C HIS A 81 -10.24 9.07 13.71
N ARG A 82 -11.45 9.59 13.91
CA ARG A 82 -12.15 9.47 15.19
C ARG A 82 -12.73 8.07 15.41
N PHE A 83 -13.30 7.48 14.34
CA PHE A 83 -13.94 6.17 14.42
C PHE A 83 -12.97 5.07 14.86
N MET A 84 -11.72 5.11 14.39
CA MET A 84 -10.69 4.10 14.71
C MET A 84 -9.60 4.60 15.68
N ASN A 85 -9.73 5.81 16.21
CA ASN A 85 -8.75 6.42 17.12
C ASN A 85 -7.35 6.52 16.53
N TRP A 86 -7.24 6.93 15.25
CA TRP A 86 -5.95 7.09 14.57
C TRP A 86 -5.68 8.58 14.27
N PRO A 87 -4.64 9.20 14.90
CA PRO A 87 -4.44 10.66 14.81
C PRO A 87 -3.59 11.11 13.63
N LYS A 88 -2.99 10.19 12.86
CA LYS A 88 -2.07 10.49 11.77
C LYS A 88 -2.73 10.29 10.40
N GLY A 89 -1.93 10.31 9.32
CA GLY A 89 -2.45 10.22 7.96
C GLY A 89 -3.23 8.94 7.65
N ILE A 90 -4.29 9.10 6.86
CA ILE A 90 -5.07 7.99 6.29
C ILE A 90 -5.13 8.16 4.78
N LEU A 91 -4.82 7.09 4.06
CA LEU A 91 -5.10 6.95 2.64
C LEU A 91 -6.24 5.93 2.47
N THR A 92 -7.25 6.25 1.67
CA THR A 92 -8.27 5.28 1.25
C THR A 92 -8.03 4.88 -0.19
N ASP A 93 -8.10 3.57 -0.48
CA ASP A 93 -8.11 3.11 -1.86
C ASP A 93 -9.44 3.47 -2.56
N SER A 94 -9.48 3.33 -3.88
CA SER A 94 -10.67 3.62 -4.67
C SER A 94 -11.80 2.57 -4.53
N GLY A 95 -11.50 1.40 -3.98
CA GLY A 95 -12.36 0.21 -4.03
C GLY A 95 -12.30 -0.56 -5.35
N GLY A 96 -11.62 -0.02 -6.36
CA GLY A 96 -11.55 -0.61 -7.71
C GLY A 96 -10.95 -2.01 -7.69
N PHE A 97 -9.76 -2.22 -7.14
CA PHE A 97 -9.10 -3.51 -7.11
C PHE A 97 -9.94 -4.61 -6.46
N GLN A 98 -10.63 -4.33 -5.34
CA GLN A 98 -11.45 -5.30 -4.64
C GLN A 98 -12.65 -5.72 -5.50
N VAL A 99 -13.28 -4.78 -6.18
CA VAL A 99 -14.38 -5.06 -7.12
C VAL A 99 -13.85 -5.83 -8.34
N PHE A 100 -12.69 -5.46 -8.87
CA PHE A 100 -12.07 -6.17 -9.99
C PHE A 100 -11.65 -7.60 -9.64
N SER A 101 -11.29 -7.87 -8.40
CA SER A 101 -10.96 -9.22 -7.93
C SER A 101 -12.16 -10.18 -7.83
N LEU A 102 -13.40 -9.68 -7.90
CA LEU A 102 -14.62 -10.51 -7.84
C LEU A 102 -14.88 -11.37 -9.10
N GLY A 103 -14.11 -11.20 -10.15
CA GLY A 103 -14.20 -12.02 -11.36
C GLY A 103 -15.58 -11.95 -12.04
N ALA A 104 -16.21 -13.12 -12.27
CA ALA A 104 -17.49 -13.23 -12.98
C ALA A 104 -18.69 -12.58 -12.25
N MET A 105 -18.56 -12.19 -10.99
CA MET A 105 -19.63 -11.54 -10.21
C MET A 105 -19.72 -10.02 -10.46
N ARG A 106 -18.96 -9.49 -11.41
CA ARG A 106 -18.95 -8.07 -11.78
C ARG A 106 -19.27 -7.85 -13.25
N LYS A 107 -19.78 -6.66 -13.56
CA LYS A 107 -19.93 -6.15 -14.92
C LYS A 107 -19.37 -4.72 -14.97
N ILE A 108 -18.33 -4.53 -15.78
CA ILE A 108 -17.70 -3.24 -16.02
C ILE A 108 -18.41 -2.55 -17.20
N THR A 109 -18.75 -1.29 -17.02
CA THR A 109 -19.31 -0.40 -18.06
C THR A 109 -18.55 0.92 -18.05
N GLU A 110 -18.86 1.84 -18.93
CA GLU A 110 -18.27 3.18 -18.90
C GLU A 110 -18.74 3.99 -17.69
N GLU A 111 -19.96 3.73 -17.22
CA GLU A 111 -20.54 4.42 -16.06
C GLU A 111 -19.90 4.00 -14.75
N GLY A 112 -19.45 2.74 -14.65
CA GLY A 112 -18.87 2.15 -13.45
C GLY A 112 -18.97 0.65 -13.43
N VAL A 113 -18.96 0.05 -12.23
CA VAL A 113 -18.92 -1.39 -12.02
C VAL A 113 -20.13 -1.86 -11.21
N HIS A 114 -20.94 -2.74 -11.82
CA HIS A 114 -21.99 -3.47 -11.13
C HIS A 114 -21.40 -4.75 -10.52
N PHE A 115 -21.71 -5.03 -9.28
CA PHE A 115 -21.23 -6.25 -8.59
C PHE A 115 -22.25 -6.74 -7.56
N ARG A 116 -21.96 -7.91 -6.99
CA ARG A 116 -22.74 -8.43 -5.85
C ARG A 116 -21.91 -8.30 -4.57
N SER A 117 -22.55 -7.81 -3.53
CA SER A 117 -22.00 -7.80 -2.17
C SER A 117 -21.66 -9.22 -1.70
N PHE A 118 -20.46 -9.41 -1.18
CA PHE A 118 -20.06 -10.69 -0.58
C PHE A 118 -20.74 -10.97 0.77
N LEU A 119 -21.37 -9.94 1.37
CA LEU A 119 -22.03 -10.06 2.67
C LEU A 119 -23.40 -10.74 2.57
N ASP A 120 -24.18 -10.32 1.58
CA ASP A 120 -25.60 -10.69 1.46
C ASP A 120 -26.06 -10.96 0.01
N GLY A 121 -25.16 -10.86 -0.96
CA GLY A 121 -25.44 -11.07 -2.37
C GLY A 121 -26.23 -9.93 -3.04
N SER A 122 -26.51 -8.83 -2.34
CA SER A 122 -27.23 -7.66 -2.89
C SER A 122 -26.48 -7.06 -4.08
N LYS A 123 -27.23 -6.48 -5.02
CA LYS A 123 -26.68 -5.78 -6.17
C LYS A 123 -26.15 -4.43 -5.72
N GLN A 124 -24.91 -4.15 -6.09
CA GLN A 124 -24.21 -2.90 -5.77
C GLN A 124 -23.68 -2.27 -7.06
N PHE A 125 -23.46 -0.98 -7.01
CA PHE A 125 -22.86 -0.21 -8.11
C PHE A 125 -21.80 0.74 -7.54
N LEU A 126 -20.62 0.75 -8.14
CA LEU A 126 -19.52 1.64 -7.80
C LEU A 126 -19.08 2.38 -9.08
N SER A 127 -19.20 3.71 -9.05
CA SER A 127 -18.72 4.60 -10.11
C SER A 127 -17.61 5.49 -9.57
N PRO A 128 -16.90 6.24 -10.44
CA PRO A 128 -15.96 7.27 -9.99
C PRO A 128 -16.56 8.21 -8.94
N GLU A 129 -17.78 8.71 -9.17
CA GLU A 129 -18.47 9.62 -8.26
C GLU A 129 -18.80 8.95 -6.92
N VAL A 130 -19.36 7.74 -6.96
CA VAL A 130 -19.71 6.98 -5.75
C VAL A 130 -18.45 6.68 -4.92
N SER A 131 -17.36 6.30 -5.59
CA SER A 131 -16.08 6.04 -4.92
C SER A 131 -15.52 7.28 -4.23
N ILE A 132 -15.53 8.44 -4.92
CA ILE A 132 -15.01 9.68 -4.34
C ILE A 132 -15.88 10.14 -3.18
N HIS A 133 -17.22 10.15 -3.32
CA HIS A 133 -18.10 10.52 -2.21
C HIS A 133 -17.96 9.58 -1.01
N ALA A 134 -17.78 8.27 -1.25
CA ALA A 134 -17.51 7.32 -0.18
C ALA A 134 -16.20 7.66 0.56
N GLN A 135 -15.13 8.01 -0.14
CA GLN A 135 -13.85 8.39 0.45
C GLN A 135 -13.94 9.74 1.18
N GLU A 136 -14.75 10.68 0.67
CA GLU A 136 -15.04 11.95 1.36
C GLU A 136 -15.80 11.72 2.68
N ASP A 137 -16.77 10.83 2.71
CA ASP A 137 -17.49 10.44 3.93
C ASP A 137 -16.58 9.71 4.93
N LEU A 138 -15.62 8.92 4.43
CA LEU A 138 -14.59 8.30 5.26
C LEU A 138 -13.59 9.31 5.83
N GLY A 139 -13.40 10.47 5.19
CA GLY A 139 -12.56 11.57 5.65
C GLY A 139 -11.06 11.27 5.63
N SER A 140 -10.57 10.50 4.64
CA SER A 140 -9.15 10.24 4.48
C SER A 140 -8.38 11.49 4.05
N ASP A 141 -7.09 11.59 4.42
CA ASP A 141 -6.21 12.66 3.93
C ASP A 141 -5.97 12.56 2.43
N ILE A 142 -5.85 11.34 1.94
CA ILE A 142 -5.56 11.04 0.54
C ILE A 142 -6.63 10.08 0.01
N ALA A 143 -7.45 10.55 -0.91
CA ALA A 143 -8.36 9.72 -1.69
C ALA A 143 -7.66 9.22 -2.96
N MET A 144 -8.02 8.02 -3.43
CA MET A 144 -7.53 7.49 -4.69
C MET A 144 -8.57 7.64 -5.80
N ALA A 145 -8.16 8.06 -6.99
CA ALA A 145 -9.03 8.05 -8.16
C ALA A 145 -9.52 6.62 -8.45
N PHE A 146 -10.77 6.50 -8.94
CA PHE A 146 -11.31 5.19 -9.31
C PHE A 146 -10.72 4.73 -10.64
N ASP A 147 -10.17 3.52 -10.68
CA ASP A 147 -9.45 2.96 -11.81
C ASP A 147 -9.92 1.55 -12.16
N GLU A 148 -9.58 1.09 -13.35
CA GLU A 148 -9.73 -0.31 -13.73
C GLU A 148 -8.38 -1.01 -13.67
N CYS A 149 -8.22 -1.93 -12.72
CA CYS A 149 -7.02 -2.74 -12.60
C CYS A 149 -6.97 -3.80 -13.70
N ILE A 150 -5.99 -3.69 -14.59
CA ILE A 150 -5.80 -4.62 -15.72
C ILE A 150 -5.20 -5.93 -15.16
N PRO A 151 -5.79 -7.11 -15.46
CA PRO A 151 -5.25 -8.38 -15.02
C PRO A 151 -3.92 -8.71 -15.74
N TYR A 152 -3.18 -9.68 -15.22
CA TYR A 152 -2.03 -10.26 -15.91
C TYR A 152 -2.25 -11.77 -16.13
N PRO A 153 -2.01 -12.29 -17.35
CA PRO A 153 -1.78 -11.53 -18.59
C PRO A 153 -3.06 -10.88 -19.14
N ALA A 154 -2.91 -9.84 -19.93
CA ALA A 154 -4.00 -9.22 -20.70
C ALA A 154 -3.53 -8.96 -22.14
N ASP A 155 -4.45 -9.04 -23.11
CA ASP A 155 -4.15 -8.62 -24.48
C ASP A 155 -4.05 -7.10 -24.60
N TYR A 156 -3.43 -6.64 -25.68
CA TYR A 156 -3.18 -5.21 -25.92
C TYR A 156 -4.47 -4.41 -26.06
N ASP A 157 -5.43 -4.90 -26.82
CA ASP A 157 -6.67 -4.18 -27.11
C ASP A 157 -7.51 -3.97 -25.83
N TYR A 158 -7.59 -5.00 -24.99
CA TYR A 158 -8.23 -4.86 -23.67
C TYR A 158 -7.47 -3.86 -22.79
N ALA A 159 -6.14 -3.96 -22.72
CA ALA A 159 -5.32 -3.07 -21.92
C ALA A 159 -5.44 -1.60 -22.41
N ASP A 160 -5.51 -1.37 -23.72
CA ASP A 160 -5.71 -0.05 -24.31
C ASP A 160 -7.07 0.56 -23.92
N HIS A 161 -8.15 -0.18 -24.13
CA HIS A 161 -9.50 0.27 -23.75
C HIS A 161 -9.64 0.53 -22.25
N SER A 162 -9.09 -0.35 -21.41
CA SER A 162 -9.10 -0.20 -19.95
C SER A 162 -8.30 1.01 -19.49
N THR A 163 -7.13 1.24 -20.08
CA THR A 163 -6.29 2.42 -19.79
C THR A 163 -7.03 3.71 -20.13
N ALA A 164 -7.63 3.78 -21.32
CA ALA A 164 -8.40 4.95 -21.75
C ALA A 164 -9.64 5.19 -20.85
N ARG A 165 -10.31 4.13 -20.39
CA ARG A 165 -11.41 4.23 -19.41
C ARG A 165 -10.92 4.78 -18.09
N THR A 166 -9.80 4.29 -17.56
CA THR A 166 -9.20 4.82 -16.33
C THR A 166 -8.92 6.31 -16.43
N THR A 167 -8.40 6.80 -17.55
CA THR A 167 -8.20 8.24 -17.77
C THR A 167 -9.52 9.02 -17.71
N ARG A 168 -10.58 8.57 -18.38
CA ARG A 168 -11.91 9.21 -18.31
C ARG A 168 -12.52 9.17 -16.91
N TRP A 169 -12.33 8.07 -16.20
CA TRP A 169 -12.77 7.93 -14.79
C TRP A 169 -12.00 8.87 -13.87
N ALA A 170 -10.72 9.08 -14.11
CA ALA A 170 -9.90 10.05 -13.37
C ALA A 170 -10.46 11.48 -13.52
N GLU A 171 -10.86 11.89 -14.73
CA GLU A 171 -11.53 13.19 -14.96
C GLU A 171 -12.85 13.31 -14.19
N ARG A 172 -13.64 12.22 -14.14
CA ARG A 172 -14.90 12.18 -13.38
C ARG A 172 -14.65 12.25 -11.88
N CYS A 173 -13.62 11.58 -11.37
CA CYS A 173 -13.21 11.68 -9.96
C CYS A 173 -12.87 13.13 -9.58
N ILE A 174 -12.09 13.83 -10.42
CA ILE A 174 -11.74 15.23 -10.18
C ILE A 174 -13.00 16.12 -10.12
N LYS A 175 -13.97 15.92 -11.03
CA LYS A 175 -15.23 16.67 -11.04
C LYS A 175 -16.12 16.35 -9.83
N ALA A 176 -16.07 15.13 -9.33
CA ALA A 176 -16.85 14.68 -8.16
C ALA A 176 -16.23 15.10 -6.82
N HIS A 177 -14.92 15.37 -6.80
CA HIS A 177 -14.22 15.74 -5.57
C HIS A 177 -14.59 17.15 -5.12
N THR A 178 -15.22 17.26 -3.95
CA THR A 178 -15.73 18.52 -3.39
C THR A 178 -14.95 19.05 -2.21
N ARG A 179 -14.16 18.18 -1.54
CA ARG A 179 -13.38 18.52 -0.34
C ARG A 179 -12.12 19.30 -0.70
N THR A 180 -12.00 20.50 -0.18
CA THR A 180 -10.81 21.37 -0.39
C THR A 180 -9.76 21.19 0.72
N ASP A 181 -10.09 20.43 1.75
CA ASP A 181 -9.25 20.13 2.92
C ASP A 181 -8.63 18.72 2.85
N ARG A 182 -8.84 17.97 1.78
CA ARG A 182 -8.31 16.62 1.52
C ARG A 182 -7.71 16.57 0.12
N GLY A 183 -6.71 15.68 -0.08
CA GLY A 183 -6.06 15.52 -1.38
C GLY A 183 -6.50 14.26 -2.13
N MET A 184 -6.14 14.20 -3.41
CA MET A 184 -6.45 13.05 -4.26
C MET A 184 -5.26 12.67 -5.13
N PHE A 185 -4.97 11.36 -5.22
CA PHE A 185 -3.95 10.80 -6.12
C PHE A 185 -4.58 10.20 -7.36
N GLY A 186 -3.98 10.47 -8.52
CA GLY A 186 -4.31 9.82 -9.78
C GLY A 186 -3.60 8.47 -9.90
N ILE A 187 -4.20 7.53 -10.62
CA ILE A 187 -3.64 6.18 -10.82
C ILE A 187 -3.26 5.99 -12.28
N VAL A 188 -2.00 5.64 -12.49
CA VAL A 188 -1.45 5.29 -13.80
C VAL A 188 -1.64 3.80 -14.04
N GLN A 189 -2.28 3.44 -15.17
CA GLN A 189 -2.50 2.06 -15.62
C GLN A 189 -1.77 1.82 -16.95
N GLY A 190 -2.00 0.68 -17.61
CA GLY A 190 -1.41 0.35 -18.93
C GLY A 190 -0.92 -1.09 -19.06
N GLY A 191 -1.25 -1.95 -18.08
CA GLY A 191 -0.80 -3.35 -18.05
C GLY A 191 0.73 -3.45 -18.12
N MET A 192 1.23 -4.36 -18.96
CA MET A 192 2.67 -4.54 -19.18
C MET A 192 3.15 -3.88 -20.49
N TYR A 193 2.36 -2.94 -21.05
CA TYR A 193 2.64 -2.28 -22.31
C TYR A 193 3.23 -0.89 -22.09
N LYS A 194 4.50 -0.69 -22.45
CA LYS A 194 5.26 0.54 -22.17
C LYS A 194 4.63 1.79 -22.80
N ASP A 195 4.10 1.69 -24.00
CA ASP A 195 3.42 2.77 -24.72
C ASP A 195 2.14 3.20 -24.00
N LEU A 196 1.32 2.23 -23.55
CA LEU A 196 0.10 2.50 -22.76
C LEU A 196 0.46 3.11 -21.39
N ARG A 197 1.46 2.59 -20.70
CA ARG A 197 1.99 3.13 -19.45
C ARG A 197 2.46 4.57 -19.60
N LYS A 198 3.21 4.87 -20.67
CA LYS A 198 3.67 6.24 -20.96
C LYS A 198 2.48 7.18 -21.22
N ARG A 199 1.53 6.75 -22.08
CA ARG A 199 0.32 7.52 -22.34
C ARG A 199 -0.43 7.85 -21.05
N SER A 200 -0.74 6.84 -20.25
CA SER A 200 -1.41 7.00 -18.98
C SER A 200 -0.66 7.94 -18.02
N ALA A 201 0.67 7.76 -17.90
CA ALA A 201 1.50 8.63 -17.06
C ALA A 201 1.40 10.09 -17.47
N LEU A 202 1.47 10.40 -18.77
CA LEU A 202 1.38 11.76 -19.28
C LEU A 202 -0.02 12.35 -19.09
N GLU A 203 -1.08 11.59 -19.40
CA GLU A 203 -2.48 12.03 -19.27
C GLU A 203 -2.84 12.31 -17.80
N ILE A 204 -2.53 11.38 -16.88
CA ILE A 204 -2.82 11.53 -15.45
C ILE A 204 -1.95 12.63 -14.82
N SER A 205 -0.69 12.76 -15.22
CA SER A 205 0.20 13.81 -14.70
C SER A 205 -0.20 15.22 -15.13
N ALA A 206 -0.90 15.36 -16.25
CA ALA A 206 -1.44 16.65 -16.71
C ALA A 206 -2.68 17.09 -15.91
N MET A 207 -3.32 16.20 -15.15
CA MET A 207 -4.47 16.49 -14.31
C MET A 207 -4.06 17.05 -12.94
N PRO A 208 -4.96 17.79 -12.25
CA PRO A 208 -4.65 18.47 -10.99
C PRO A 208 -4.68 17.52 -9.77
N PHE A 209 -4.09 16.33 -9.89
CA PHE A 209 -3.90 15.42 -8.75
C PHE A 209 -2.76 15.91 -7.85
N ASP A 210 -2.85 15.65 -6.56
CA ASP A 210 -1.83 16.01 -5.57
C ASP A 210 -0.64 15.03 -5.58
N GLY A 211 -0.84 13.80 -6.01
CA GLY A 211 0.20 12.76 -6.14
C GLY A 211 -0.13 11.74 -7.21
N MET A 212 0.82 10.85 -7.49
CA MET A 212 0.72 9.84 -8.55
C MET A 212 0.85 8.45 -7.98
N ALA A 213 -0.10 7.56 -8.27
CA ALA A 213 0.01 6.15 -7.98
C ALA A 213 0.23 5.33 -9.25
N ILE A 214 0.88 4.20 -9.08
CA ILE A 214 1.11 3.20 -10.13
C ILE A 214 0.32 1.96 -9.76
N GLY A 215 -0.77 1.72 -10.50
CA GLY A 215 -1.62 0.55 -10.34
C GLY A 215 -1.34 -0.54 -11.37
N GLY A 216 -1.96 -1.71 -11.21
CA GLY A 216 -1.87 -2.83 -12.16
C GLY A 216 -0.48 -3.43 -12.27
N LEU A 217 0.33 -3.36 -11.21
CA LEU A 217 1.56 -4.11 -10.99
C LEU A 217 1.40 -4.99 -9.75
N SER A 218 2.25 -6.01 -9.59
CA SER A 218 2.12 -7.04 -8.55
C SER A 218 0.79 -7.81 -8.64
N VAL A 219 0.32 -8.05 -9.86
CA VAL A 219 -0.92 -8.77 -10.17
C VAL A 219 -0.69 -10.17 -10.75
N GLY A 220 0.56 -10.68 -10.64
CA GLY A 220 0.97 -12.01 -11.07
C GLY A 220 2.10 -12.05 -12.09
N GLU A 221 2.60 -10.90 -12.53
CA GLU A 221 3.76 -10.80 -13.41
C GLU A 221 5.07 -11.15 -12.68
N PRO A 222 6.12 -11.58 -13.41
CA PRO A 222 7.47 -11.73 -12.86
C PRO A 222 8.00 -10.39 -12.31
N HIS A 223 8.76 -10.44 -11.22
CA HIS A 223 9.33 -9.23 -10.59
C HIS A 223 10.20 -8.41 -11.56
N ASP A 224 10.99 -9.07 -12.39
CA ASP A 224 11.86 -8.38 -13.36
C ASP A 224 11.05 -7.53 -14.37
N LEU A 225 9.87 -8.04 -14.79
CA LEU A 225 8.96 -7.28 -15.65
C LEU A 225 8.36 -6.08 -14.92
N MET A 226 7.96 -6.25 -13.64
CA MET A 226 7.50 -5.15 -12.79
C MET A 226 8.60 -4.08 -12.66
N TYR A 227 9.84 -4.47 -12.40
CA TYR A 227 10.96 -3.53 -12.26
C TYR A 227 11.26 -2.78 -13.55
N ASP A 228 11.23 -3.47 -14.72
CA ASP A 228 11.41 -2.84 -16.02
C ASP A 228 10.32 -1.81 -16.34
N ILE A 229 9.07 -2.10 -15.99
CA ILE A 229 7.96 -1.15 -16.14
C ILE A 229 8.14 0.05 -15.19
N LEU A 230 8.51 -0.17 -13.94
CA LEU A 230 8.74 0.92 -12.98
C LEU A 230 9.85 1.85 -13.44
N GLU A 231 10.99 1.32 -13.86
CA GLU A 231 12.11 2.10 -14.36
C GLU A 231 11.74 2.93 -15.58
N TYR A 232 10.95 2.34 -16.49
CA TYR A 232 10.46 3.03 -17.67
C TYR A 232 9.46 4.15 -17.34
N ILE A 233 8.51 3.93 -16.40
CA ILE A 233 7.41 4.85 -16.20
C ILE A 233 7.78 6.04 -15.29
N THR A 234 8.66 5.85 -14.31
CA THR A 234 8.98 6.88 -13.32
C THR A 234 9.60 8.13 -13.93
N GLN A 235 10.24 8.02 -15.10
CA GLN A 235 10.78 9.16 -15.84
C GLN A 235 9.70 10.11 -16.41
N PHE A 236 8.44 9.66 -16.53
CA PHE A 236 7.31 10.47 -17.01
C PHE A 236 6.46 11.03 -15.88
N LEU A 237 6.77 10.72 -14.63
CA LEU A 237 6.04 11.21 -13.47
C LEU A 237 6.65 12.49 -12.91
N PRO A 238 5.83 13.43 -12.40
CA PRO A 238 6.33 14.67 -11.82
C PRO A 238 7.31 14.42 -10.67
N VAL A 239 8.39 15.20 -10.63
CA VAL A 239 9.40 15.09 -9.57
C VAL A 239 8.92 15.72 -8.24
N ASN A 240 8.03 16.69 -8.31
CA ASN A 240 7.48 17.43 -7.18
C ASN A 240 6.20 16.83 -6.61
N LYS A 241 5.87 15.59 -6.97
CA LYS A 241 4.71 14.86 -6.43
C LYS A 241 5.16 13.51 -5.86
N ALA A 242 4.49 13.07 -4.81
CA ALA A 242 4.71 11.73 -4.25
C ALA A 242 4.31 10.65 -5.25
N ARG A 243 5.07 9.55 -5.26
CA ARG A 243 4.85 8.38 -6.13
C ARG A 243 4.53 7.16 -5.29
N TYR A 244 3.38 6.59 -5.50
CA TYR A 244 2.85 5.47 -4.74
C TYR A 244 2.75 4.21 -5.60
N LEU A 245 3.46 3.14 -5.25
CA LEU A 245 3.34 1.82 -5.87
C LEU A 245 2.36 0.97 -5.05
N MET A 246 1.21 0.67 -5.65
CA MET A 246 0.10 0.02 -4.96
C MET A 246 0.32 -1.49 -4.79
N GLY A 247 0.02 -2.01 -3.60
CA GLY A 247 -0.07 -3.44 -3.31
C GLY A 247 1.27 -4.19 -3.20
N VAL A 248 2.39 -3.48 -3.13
CA VAL A 248 3.74 -4.06 -3.05
C VAL A 248 4.31 -3.97 -1.64
N GLY A 249 4.78 -5.10 -1.07
CA GLY A 249 5.21 -5.12 0.33
C GLY A 249 6.14 -6.24 0.73
N THR A 250 6.81 -6.92 -0.21
CA THR A 250 7.95 -7.79 0.13
C THR A 250 9.23 -6.97 0.19
N PRO A 251 10.16 -7.25 1.11
CA PRO A 251 11.34 -6.40 1.33
C PRO A 251 12.19 -6.18 0.06
N ASP A 252 12.38 -7.22 -0.74
CA ASP A 252 13.08 -7.15 -2.02
C ASP A 252 12.38 -6.23 -3.03
N CYS A 253 11.05 -6.29 -3.11
CA CYS A 253 10.29 -5.39 -3.99
C CYS A 253 10.26 -3.95 -3.45
N LEU A 254 10.29 -3.76 -2.13
CA LEU A 254 10.37 -2.42 -1.54
C LEU A 254 11.69 -1.73 -1.88
N VAL A 255 12.83 -2.40 -1.68
CA VAL A 255 14.14 -1.80 -1.97
C VAL A 255 14.32 -1.53 -3.47
N GLU A 256 13.82 -2.43 -4.34
CA GLU A 256 13.84 -2.24 -5.79
C GLU A 256 12.89 -1.12 -6.26
N GLY A 257 11.73 -0.98 -5.62
CA GLY A 257 10.81 0.12 -5.88
C GLY A 257 11.39 1.48 -5.47
N VAL A 258 12.00 1.55 -4.27
CA VAL A 258 12.70 2.75 -3.79
C VAL A 258 13.84 3.12 -4.74
N ALA A 259 14.65 2.15 -5.19
CA ALA A 259 15.72 2.37 -6.17
C ALA A 259 15.22 3.02 -7.47
N ARG A 260 13.94 2.83 -7.82
CA ARG A 260 13.28 3.39 -9.02
C ARG A 260 12.45 4.63 -8.74
N GLY A 261 12.62 5.24 -7.55
CA GLY A 261 12.01 6.53 -7.23
C GLY A 261 10.57 6.45 -6.71
N ILE A 262 10.18 5.35 -6.08
CA ILE A 262 8.89 5.20 -5.41
C ILE A 262 9.01 5.66 -3.94
N ASP A 263 8.02 6.43 -3.48
CA ASP A 263 7.97 7.04 -2.16
C ASP A 263 7.07 6.30 -1.17
N MET A 264 5.99 5.68 -1.66
CA MET A 264 4.93 5.12 -0.82
C MET A 264 4.58 3.71 -1.29
N PHE A 265 4.32 2.84 -0.32
CA PHE A 265 3.95 1.44 -0.55
C PHE A 265 2.89 1.01 0.46
N ASP A 266 2.05 0.05 0.06
CA ASP A 266 1.15 -0.67 0.95
C ASP A 266 1.13 -2.15 0.60
N CYS A 267 0.83 -2.99 1.55
CA CYS A 267 0.47 -4.38 1.28
C CYS A 267 -0.16 -5.03 2.51
N VAL A 268 -1.12 -5.91 2.28
CA VAL A 268 -1.65 -6.79 3.34
C VAL A 268 -0.70 -7.93 3.71
N PHE A 269 0.38 -8.11 2.95
CA PHE A 269 1.30 -9.24 3.07
C PHE A 269 1.85 -9.43 4.50
N PRO A 270 2.42 -8.42 5.19
CA PRO A 270 3.03 -8.62 6.51
C PRO A 270 2.04 -9.15 7.55
N THR A 271 0.82 -8.64 7.57
CA THR A 271 -0.22 -9.10 8.51
C THR A 271 -0.86 -10.41 8.07
N ARG A 272 -0.97 -10.66 6.77
CA ARG A 272 -1.53 -11.90 6.20
C ARG A 272 -0.61 -13.08 6.49
N VAL A 273 0.68 -12.94 6.20
CA VAL A 273 1.65 -14.03 6.40
C VAL A 273 1.91 -14.31 7.87
N ALA A 274 1.83 -13.29 8.74
CA ALA A 274 1.87 -13.46 10.18
C ALA A 274 0.77 -14.42 10.66
N ARG A 275 -0.48 -14.23 10.23
CA ARG A 275 -1.58 -15.14 10.59
C ARG A 275 -1.40 -16.58 10.06
N ASN A 276 -0.54 -16.76 9.06
CA ASN A 276 -0.17 -18.07 8.53
C ASN A 276 1.10 -18.67 9.16
N GLY A 277 1.72 -17.96 10.11
CA GLY A 277 2.89 -18.41 10.86
C GLY A 277 4.22 -18.03 10.24
N MET A 278 4.27 -17.00 9.39
CA MET A 278 5.49 -16.55 8.75
C MET A 278 5.96 -15.22 9.34
N ALA A 279 7.17 -15.20 9.89
CA ALA A 279 7.90 -14.00 10.29
C ALA A 279 8.84 -13.55 9.17
N MET A 280 8.97 -12.23 9.01
CA MET A 280 9.86 -11.56 8.06
C MET A 280 11.13 -11.13 8.79
N VAL A 281 12.30 -11.45 8.27
CA VAL A 281 13.60 -11.09 8.86
C VAL A 281 14.56 -10.64 7.77
N HIS A 282 15.67 -9.99 8.11
CA HIS A 282 16.64 -9.49 7.12
C HIS A 282 17.22 -10.59 6.22
N SER A 283 17.31 -11.81 6.72
CA SER A 283 17.77 -12.96 5.92
C SER A 283 16.69 -13.65 5.08
N GLY A 284 15.42 -13.20 5.15
CA GLY A 284 14.32 -13.79 4.38
C GLY A 284 13.06 -14.07 5.22
N ARG A 285 12.55 -15.30 5.17
CA ARG A 285 11.28 -15.70 5.78
C ARG A 285 11.45 -16.88 6.73
N MET A 286 10.80 -16.81 7.88
CA MET A 286 10.81 -17.87 8.90
C MET A 286 9.40 -18.44 9.07
N ASN A 287 9.21 -19.74 8.74
CA ASN A 287 7.96 -20.42 9.07
C ASN A 287 8.02 -20.93 10.53
N MET A 288 7.33 -20.22 11.42
CA MET A 288 7.33 -20.48 12.85
C MET A 288 6.73 -21.83 13.25
N LYS A 289 6.01 -22.51 12.35
CA LYS A 289 5.45 -23.85 12.60
C LYS A 289 6.51 -24.97 12.48
N ASN A 290 7.71 -24.67 11.94
CA ASN A 290 8.79 -25.64 11.75
C ASN A 290 9.28 -26.22 13.07
N LYS A 291 9.56 -27.54 13.07
CA LYS A 291 10.06 -28.28 14.25
C LYS A 291 11.40 -27.74 14.75
N LYS A 292 12.24 -27.20 13.88
CA LYS A 292 13.56 -26.66 14.28
C LYS A 292 13.49 -25.56 15.35
N TYR A 293 12.34 -24.88 15.50
CA TYR A 293 12.13 -23.83 16.50
C TYR A 293 11.57 -24.33 17.84
N GLU A 294 11.39 -25.64 18.02
CA GLU A 294 10.78 -26.21 19.23
C GLU A 294 11.58 -25.95 20.52
N LYS A 295 12.89 -25.88 20.39
CA LYS A 295 13.82 -25.59 21.49
C LYS A 295 14.75 -24.42 21.16
N ASP A 296 14.25 -23.46 20.38
CA ASP A 296 14.99 -22.25 19.96
C ASP A 296 14.57 -21.08 20.86
N TRP A 297 15.44 -20.74 21.80
CA TRP A 297 15.21 -19.70 22.80
C TRP A 297 15.57 -18.28 22.31
N ALA A 298 16.09 -18.14 21.09
CA ALA A 298 16.41 -16.86 20.49
C ALA A 298 15.13 -16.07 20.11
N PRO A 299 15.20 -14.73 19.98
CA PRO A 299 14.12 -13.92 19.42
C PRO A 299 13.90 -14.26 17.95
N LEU A 300 12.83 -13.74 17.33
CA LEU A 300 12.63 -13.88 15.89
C LEU A 300 13.83 -13.36 15.10
N GLU A 301 14.37 -12.23 15.51
CA GLU A 301 15.57 -11.64 14.93
C GLU A 301 16.43 -10.99 16.00
N GLU A 302 17.71 -11.33 16.02
CA GLU A 302 18.68 -10.74 16.94
C GLU A 302 18.86 -9.24 16.67
N GLY A 303 18.92 -8.45 17.73
CA GLY A 303 19.04 -6.99 17.64
C GLY A 303 17.75 -6.25 17.23
N CYS A 304 16.65 -6.96 16.94
CA CYS A 304 15.38 -6.34 16.63
C CYS A 304 14.76 -5.67 17.86
N GLY A 305 14.41 -4.38 17.75
CA GLY A 305 13.82 -3.59 18.83
C GLY A 305 12.31 -3.76 19.02
N CYS A 306 11.63 -4.63 18.25
CA CYS A 306 10.18 -4.79 18.38
C CYS A 306 9.79 -5.46 19.70
N TYR A 307 8.55 -5.19 20.17
CA TYR A 307 7.99 -5.79 21.38
C TYR A 307 8.13 -7.32 21.41
N THR A 308 7.87 -7.98 20.29
CA THR A 308 7.92 -9.45 20.21
C THR A 308 9.32 -9.98 20.45
N CYS A 309 10.34 -9.42 19.78
CA CYS A 309 11.72 -9.88 19.92
C CYS A 309 12.33 -9.56 21.29
N GLN A 310 11.87 -8.51 21.95
CA GLN A 310 12.34 -8.13 23.28
C GLN A 310 11.80 -9.05 24.40
N HIS A 311 10.68 -9.75 24.16
CA HIS A 311 9.97 -10.46 25.23
C HIS A 311 9.75 -11.94 24.97
N TYR A 312 9.83 -12.41 23.71
CA TYR A 312 9.41 -13.77 23.36
C TYR A 312 10.43 -14.52 22.49
N SER A 313 10.61 -15.80 22.79
CA SER A 313 11.46 -16.70 22.02
C SER A 313 10.70 -17.33 20.83
N ARG A 314 11.46 -17.79 19.84
CA ARG A 314 10.94 -18.60 18.71
C ARG A 314 10.21 -19.85 19.20
N ALA A 315 10.73 -20.52 20.25
CA ALA A 315 10.09 -21.69 20.82
C ALA A 315 8.68 -21.39 21.35
N TYR A 316 8.52 -20.29 22.09
CA TYR A 316 7.22 -19.88 22.62
C TYR A 316 6.25 -19.50 21.50
N ILE A 317 6.69 -18.69 20.53
CA ILE A 317 5.87 -18.30 19.38
C ILE A 317 5.43 -19.53 18.57
N ARG A 318 6.34 -20.49 18.34
CA ARG A 318 5.99 -21.76 17.72
C ARG A 318 4.92 -22.52 18.52
N HIS A 319 5.10 -22.63 19.84
CA HIS A 319 4.10 -23.26 20.72
C HIS A 319 2.73 -22.64 20.52
N LEU A 320 2.62 -21.31 20.54
CA LEU A 320 1.36 -20.60 20.34
C LEU A 320 0.71 -20.91 18.97
N TYR A 321 1.50 -20.99 17.89
CA TYR A 321 0.96 -21.40 16.57
C TYR A 321 0.49 -22.85 16.54
N LYS A 322 1.15 -23.75 17.27
CA LYS A 322 0.75 -25.16 17.35
C LYS A 322 -0.50 -25.36 18.21
N SER A 323 -0.72 -24.47 19.16
CA SER A 323 -1.90 -24.43 20.03
C SER A 323 -3.01 -23.53 19.48
N GLU A 324 -2.83 -22.96 18.28
CA GLU A 324 -3.78 -22.07 17.59
C GLU A 324 -4.19 -20.83 18.42
N GLU A 325 -3.30 -20.38 19.32
CA GLU A 325 -3.52 -19.21 20.16
C GLU A 325 -3.47 -17.90 19.37
N LEU A 326 -4.44 -17.03 19.57
CA LEU A 326 -4.55 -15.73 18.86
C LEU A 326 -3.34 -14.83 19.10
N LEU A 327 -2.68 -14.96 20.25
CA LEU A 327 -1.48 -14.21 20.59
C LEU A 327 -0.32 -14.46 19.58
N ALA A 328 -0.24 -15.66 19.00
CA ALA A 328 0.75 -15.95 17.95
C ALA A 328 0.64 -14.98 16.77
N PHE A 329 -0.59 -14.78 16.29
CA PHE A 329 -0.87 -13.91 15.15
C PHE A 329 -0.52 -12.44 15.44
N ARG A 330 -0.83 -12.00 16.66
CA ARG A 330 -0.52 -10.66 17.14
C ARG A 330 0.98 -10.43 17.24
N LEU A 331 1.73 -11.29 17.92
CA LEU A 331 3.17 -11.15 18.13
C LEU A 331 3.94 -11.09 16.81
N VAL A 332 3.62 -12.00 15.87
CA VAL A 332 4.31 -12.01 14.58
C VAL A 332 3.85 -10.84 13.68
N THR A 333 2.60 -10.37 13.82
CA THR A 333 2.16 -9.15 13.10
C THR A 333 2.92 -7.92 13.60
N ILE A 334 3.09 -7.74 14.91
CA ILE A 334 3.89 -6.65 15.50
C ILE A 334 5.32 -6.71 14.95
N HIS A 335 5.94 -7.87 14.96
CA HIS A 335 7.30 -8.03 14.43
C HIS A 335 7.38 -7.68 12.94
N ASN A 336 6.50 -8.23 12.09
CA ASN A 336 6.55 -8.01 10.65
C ASN A 336 6.31 -6.53 10.28
N LEU A 337 5.38 -5.87 10.96
CA LEU A 337 5.13 -4.44 10.74
C LEU A 337 6.30 -3.59 11.21
N PHE A 338 6.83 -3.85 12.41
CA PHE A 338 8.01 -3.15 12.92
C PHE A 338 9.20 -3.31 11.96
N PHE A 339 9.45 -4.54 11.49
CA PHE A 339 10.51 -4.85 10.53
C PHE A 339 10.38 -3.99 9.27
N LEU A 340 9.21 -3.96 8.62
CA LEU A 340 9.03 -3.17 7.40
C LEU A 340 9.13 -1.67 7.64
N LEU A 341 8.54 -1.17 8.73
CA LEU A 341 8.61 0.25 9.08
C LEU A 341 10.05 0.68 9.39
N GLN A 342 10.82 -0.16 10.08
CA GLN A 342 12.24 0.11 10.33
C GLN A 342 13.06 0.04 9.05
N PHE A 343 12.81 -0.96 8.20
CA PHE A 343 13.48 -1.13 6.91
C PHE A 343 13.31 0.10 6.00
N MET A 344 12.10 0.70 5.99
CA MET A 344 11.86 1.95 5.25
C MET A 344 12.63 3.14 5.84
N ARG A 345 12.75 3.23 7.18
CA ARG A 345 13.57 4.25 7.85
C ARG A 345 15.05 4.11 7.50
N ASP A 346 15.55 2.87 7.49
CA ASP A 346 16.94 2.58 7.17
C ASP A 346 17.26 2.93 5.71
N MET A 347 16.37 2.59 4.77
CA MET A 347 16.49 3.01 3.37
C MET A 347 16.50 4.54 3.23
N ARG A 348 15.59 5.24 3.93
CA ARG A 348 15.58 6.69 3.92
C ARG A 348 16.90 7.27 4.42
N GLN A 349 17.43 6.74 5.52
CA GLN A 349 18.71 7.21 6.07
C GLN A 349 19.85 6.97 5.09
N ALA A 350 19.88 5.79 4.47
CA ALA A 350 20.89 5.47 3.45
C ALA A 350 20.84 6.40 2.23
N ILE A 351 19.64 6.87 1.82
CA ILE A 351 19.51 7.88 0.75
C ILE A 351 20.09 9.21 1.21
N ILE A 352 19.78 9.68 2.43
CA ILE A 352 20.25 10.93 2.98
C ILE A 352 21.78 10.93 3.13
N ASP A 353 22.34 9.81 3.57
CA ASP A 353 23.78 9.62 3.77
C ASP A 353 24.55 9.39 2.45
N GLY A 354 23.83 9.20 1.33
CA GLY A 354 24.41 8.99 0.00
C GLY A 354 25.04 7.61 -0.21
N ASN A 355 24.60 6.59 0.56
CA ASN A 355 25.08 5.20 0.49
C ASN A 355 23.96 4.18 0.20
N PHE A 356 22.87 4.61 -0.42
CA PHE A 356 21.71 3.73 -0.71
C PHE A 356 22.06 2.57 -1.63
N THR A 357 22.95 2.78 -2.60
CA THR A 357 23.39 1.69 -3.51
C THR A 357 24.06 0.56 -2.72
N GLU A 358 24.97 0.89 -1.82
CA GLU A 358 25.69 -0.06 -0.97
C GLU A 358 24.72 -0.77 0.01
N PHE A 359 23.77 -0.04 0.56
CA PHE A 359 22.68 -0.60 1.40
C PHE A 359 21.87 -1.64 0.61
N ARG A 360 21.41 -1.30 -0.60
CA ARG A 360 20.62 -2.17 -1.48
C ARG A 360 21.40 -3.45 -1.83
N GLU A 361 22.66 -3.32 -2.27
CA GLU A 361 23.50 -4.45 -2.64
C GLU A 361 23.73 -5.40 -1.46
N SER A 362 24.05 -4.86 -0.28
CA SER A 362 24.24 -5.63 0.95
C SER A 362 22.96 -6.38 1.34
N PHE A 363 21.81 -5.71 1.31
CA PHE A 363 20.52 -6.34 1.63
C PHE A 363 20.19 -7.47 0.64
N MET A 364 20.29 -7.20 -0.68
CA MET A 364 19.95 -8.19 -1.71
C MET A 364 20.88 -9.42 -1.69
N ALA A 365 22.14 -9.24 -1.32
CA ALA A 365 23.08 -10.35 -1.18
C ALA A 365 22.73 -11.29 0.00
N GLY A 366 22.14 -10.75 1.07
CA GLY A 366 21.76 -11.50 2.27
C GLY A 366 20.32 -12.00 2.33
N TYR A 367 19.44 -11.51 1.45
CA TYR A 367 18.02 -11.81 1.49
C TYR A 367 17.64 -13.03 0.65
N HIS A 368 17.03 -14.02 1.28
CA HIS A 368 16.50 -15.23 0.63
C HIS A 368 14.97 -15.22 0.61
N ARG A 369 14.38 -15.29 -0.57
CA ARG A 369 12.91 -15.26 -0.81
C ARG A 369 12.14 -16.43 -0.23
#